data_2e03c8f2761c1be7e42174caa1737bfc
#
_entry.id   2e03c8f2761c1be7e42174caa1737bfc
#
_cell.length_a   1.000
_cell.length_b   1.000
_cell.length_c   1.000
_cell.angle_alpha   90.00
_cell.angle_beta   90.00
_cell.angle_gamma   90.00
#
_symmetry.space_group_name_H-M   'P 1'
#
loop_
_entity.id
_entity.type
_entity.pdbx_description
1 polymer ?
#
loop_
_entity_poly.entity_id
_entity_poly.type
_entity_poly.pdbx_seq_one_letter_code
_entity_poly.pdbx_strand_id
1 'polypeptide(L)'
;MKSKLLTIIACAATLGISAQSFFTKTCYRGAFAPFPNPMWTDTWTEWDPQNKNYPAPTVTVASNITSNTTWNSGQTVLLQGPIYVKNNSILTIQPGVVIRCSKAVAGSALIITKGSQLQANGTVSAPIVFTSDQVAGSRSLGDWGGIVLLGSAALNYTNGINNVEGLPVSPDSEFGGGANPNNNDNSGTLKFVRIEFGGYVYQPNKEINGLTMGAVGRNTIIENVQVSFANDDGFEWFGGNVNAKYLVSYRNLDDDFDTDNGWSGNVQFGLIVRDPNIADNPAVSTSEGFESDNDASGTTANPLTSGIFSNITAIGPLRGSLTSSVATGYRRGARIRRNSNLKIYNSIFMDFLRGVHIDGTLCEQNANTGALKYKNNIVAGNVAGLTTERNSGSTFTATAWFAANGNDSIASSASILVNPYNYTTPDYRPTNNSPALSNVSFTDAALSAVTSTVLASISTSLSLASNSLCMGQTGNLTPVVFTASATVDPNFCIMAWMAGTGVTMSNSLTPNPTFTIANPGTYTVALMGSYGSGTVSSVQSITTFTCLDVSVKEHDADIFSIMPNPADNQVNIQFGKYISEHINVELLDITGRVVFFENVNTLYKNQISISTGDLNNGIYFIKVASASSMFTKPLILAH
;
A
#
# COMPACT_ATOMS: atom_id res chain seq x y z
N MET A 1 -3.09 -65.49 -16.86
CA MET A 1 -3.64 -64.15 -16.64
C MET A 1 -3.07 -63.65 -15.30
N LYS A 2 -2.11 -62.74 -15.35
CA LYS A 2 -1.51 -62.07 -14.17
C LYS A 2 -1.97 -60.62 -14.16
N SER A 3 -2.86 -60.25 -13.26
CA SER A 3 -3.32 -58.89 -13.05
C SER A 3 -2.20 -58.10 -12.38
N LYS A 4 -1.76 -57.01 -12.98
CA LYS A 4 -0.87 -56.05 -12.37
C LYS A 4 -1.71 -55.02 -11.61
N LEU A 5 -1.57 -55.01 -10.29
CA LEU A 5 -2.14 -54.01 -9.40
C LEU A 5 -1.31 -52.73 -9.54
N LEU A 6 -1.91 -51.66 -10.02
CA LEU A 6 -1.26 -50.33 -10.11
C LEU A 6 -1.51 -49.60 -8.81
N THR A 7 -0.48 -49.47 -7.97
CA THR A 7 -0.56 -48.71 -6.73
C THR A 7 -0.33 -47.23 -7.08
N ILE A 8 -1.40 -46.41 -6.99
CA ILE A 8 -1.30 -44.95 -7.08
C ILE A 8 -0.88 -44.43 -5.71
N ILE A 9 0.35 -43.97 -5.61
CA ILE A 9 0.83 -43.21 -4.43
C ILE A 9 0.30 -41.77 -4.60
N ALA A 10 -0.73 -41.42 -3.86
CA ALA A 10 -1.18 -40.05 -3.72
C ALA A 10 -0.18 -39.32 -2.81
N CYS A 11 0.67 -38.50 -3.40
CA CYS A 11 1.51 -37.56 -2.68
C CYS A 11 0.64 -36.40 -2.17
N ALA A 12 0.18 -36.47 -0.92
CA ALA A 12 -0.48 -35.34 -0.27
C ALA A 12 0.58 -34.27 -0.01
N ALA A 13 0.66 -33.27 -0.89
CA ALA A 13 1.36 -32.06 -0.59
C ALA A 13 0.59 -31.31 0.51
N THR A 14 1.09 -31.40 1.74
CA THR A 14 0.65 -30.49 2.80
C THR A 14 1.12 -29.09 2.41
N LEU A 15 0.20 -28.28 1.87
CA LEU A 15 0.39 -26.84 1.78
C LEU A 15 0.45 -26.33 3.22
N GLY A 16 1.65 -26.16 3.73
CA GLY A 16 1.87 -25.41 4.95
C GLY A 16 1.37 -24.00 4.73
N ILE A 17 0.21 -23.67 5.30
CA ILE A 17 -0.23 -22.29 5.43
C ILE A 17 0.77 -21.64 6.39
N SER A 18 1.82 -21.01 5.86
CA SER A 18 2.65 -20.13 6.68
C SER A 18 1.75 -18.97 7.09
N ALA A 19 1.57 -18.77 8.39
CA ALA A 19 0.89 -17.60 8.90
C ALA A 19 1.56 -16.36 8.30
N GLN A 20 0.82 -15.60 7.51
CA GLN A 20 1.33 -14.38 6.91
C GLN A 20 1.65 -13.39 8.04
N SER A 21 2.87 -12.89 8.09
CA SER A 21 3.29 -11.89 9.05
C SER A 21 2.40 -10.64 8.94
N PHE A 22 2.08 -10.03 10.09
CA PHE A 22 1.33 -8.78 10.11
C PHE A 22 2.10 -7.66 9.40
N PHE A 23 3.41 -7.52 9.65
CA PHE A 23 4.21 -6.44 9.08
C PHE A 23 4.61 -6.72 7.64
N THR A 24 4.29 -5.78 6.76
CA THR A 24 4.80 -5.73 5.39
C THR A 24 6.18 -5.10 5.41
N LYS A 25 7.17 -5.77 4.89
CA LYS A 25 8.53 -5.27 4.79
C LYS A 25 8.61 -4.17 3.73
N THR A 26 9.13 -3.01 4.12
CA THR A 26 9.37 -1.88 3.21
C THR A 26 10.86 -1.57 3.16
N CYS A 27 11.23 -0.75 2.22
CA CYS A 27 12.57 -0.22 2.07
C CYS A 27 12.61 1.30 2.35
N TYR A 28 11.53 1.83 2.89
CA TYR A 28 11.38 3.22 3.27
C TYR A 28 10.84 3.32 4.70
N ARG A 29 11.19 4.40 5.36
CA ARG A 29 10.61 4.82 6.65
C ARG A 29 9.39 5.70 6.40
N GLY A 30 8.45 5.71 7.35
CA GLY A 30 7.19 6.41 7.20
C GLY A 30 6.11 5.58 6.50
N ALA A 31 4.93 6.18 6.34
CA ALA A 31 3.71 5.50 5.93
C ALA A 31 3.56 5.31 4.41
N PHE A 32 4.33 6.04 3.60
CA PHE A 32 4.11 6.10 2.16
C PHE A 32 5.34 5.63 1.38
N ALA A 33 5.08 4.79 0.38
CA ALA A 33 6.08 4.44 -0.61
C ALA A 33 6.47 5.67 -1.46
N PRO A 34 7.72 5.77 -1.92
CA PRO A 34 8.13 6.87 -2.78
C PRO A 34 7.42 6.82 -4.14
N PHE A 35 7.45 7.95 -4.85
CA PHE A 35 7.01 8.00 -6.26
C PHE A 35 7.72 6.90 -7.09
N PRO A 36 7.04 6.20 -8.02
CA PRO A 36 5.73 6.53 -8.61
C PRO A 36 4.52 5.83 -7.95
N ASN A 37 4.70 5.20 -6.79
CA ASN A 37 3.58 4.52 -6.13
C ASN A 37 2.47 5.52 -5.75
N PRO A 38 1.18 5.16 -5.90
CA PRO A 38 0.09 5.99 -5.40
C PRO A 38 0.14 6.04 -3.86
N MET A 39 -0.46 7.07 -3.29
CA MET A 39 -0.69 7.08 -1.85
C MET A 39 -1.87 6.17 -1.52
N TRP A 40 -1.75 5.36 -0.47
CA TRP A 40 -2.86 4.51 -0.02
C TRP A 40 -4.05 5.31 0.55
N THR A 41 -3.86 6.61 0.75
CA THR A 41 -4.93 7.56 1.13
C THR A 41 -5.73 8.06 -0.06
N ASP A 42 -5.28 7.85 -1.31
CA ASP A 42 -5.95 8.39 -2.47
C ASP A 42 -7.39 7.87 -2.60
N THR A 43 -8.29 8.77 -2.94
CA THR A 43 -9.70 8.56 -3.26
C THR A 43 -10.66 8.29 -2.10
N TRP A 44 -10.25 7.68 -0.99
CA TRP A 44 -11.16 7.34 0.11
C TRP A 44 -11.11 8.31 1.29
N THR A 45 -9.98 9.01 1.49
CA THR A 45 -9.85 10.02 2.55
C THR A 45 -10.53 11.34 2.18
N GLU A 46 -10.83 12.15 3.19
CA GLU A 46 -11.37 13.51 3.03
C GLU A 46 -10.49 14.50 3.80
N TRP A 47 -9.96 15.48 3.09
CA TRP A 47 -9.06 16.48 3.68
C TRP A 47 -9.77 17.78 4.07
N ASP A 48 -11.02 17.98 3.62
CA ASP A 48 -11.87 19.12 3.99
C ASP A 48 -13.28 18.67 4.42
N PRO A 49 -13.41 17.81 5.45
CA PRO A 49 -14.72 17.36 5.92
C PRO A 49 -15.56 18.51 6.46
N GLN A 50 -14.96 19.62 6.87
CA GLN A 50 -15.63 20.83 7.35
C GLN A 50 -16.60 21.40 6.32
N ASN A 51 -16.19 21.46 5.06
CA ASN A 51 -16.95 22.05 3.97
C ASN A 51 -17.66 21.01 3.09
N LYS A 52 -17.54 19.72 3.41
CA LYS A 52 -18.16 18.63 2.65
C LYS A 52 -19.67 18.63 2.81
N ASN A 53 -20.42 18.60 1.70
CA ASN A 53 -21.86 18.40 1.74
C ASN A 53 -22.19 16.90 1.83
N TYR A 54 -23.02 16.54 2.79
CA TYR A 54 -23.54 15.18 2.95
C TYR A 54 -25.07 15.18 2.72
N PRO A 55 -25.64 14.07 2.18
CA PRO A 55 -27.08 13.97 1.94
C PRO A 55 -27.91 14.12 3.22
N ALA A 56 -29.17 14.53 3.06
CA ALA A 56 -30.11 14.57 4.17
C ALA A 56 -30.42 13.15 4.68
N PRO A 57 -30.66 12.96 5.98
CA PRO A 57 -31.04 11.67 6.55
C PRO A 57 -32.27 11.06 5.91
N THR A 58 -32.24 9.77 5.61
CA THR A 58 -33.36 8.97 5.12
C THR A 58 -33.89 8.01 6.17
N VAL A 59 -33.10 7.73 7.20
CA VAL A 59 -33.44 6.84 8.31
C VAL A 59 -32.98 7.49 9.62
N THR A 60 -33.77 7.37 10.69
CA THR A 60 -33.37 7.80 12.02
C THR A 60 -33.24 6.61 12.95
N VAL A 61 -32.12 6.54 13.68
CA VAL A 61 -31.82 5.54 14.70
C VAL A 61 -31.69 6.24 16.05
N ALA A 62 -32.67 6.03 16.93
CA ALA A 62 -32.76 6.62 18.27
C ALA A 62 -32.93 5.56 19.37
N SER A 63 -32.72 4.29 19.07
CA SER A 63 -32.84 3.17 19.99
C SER A 63 -31.70 2.18 19.79
N ASN A 64 -31.36 1.45 20.86
CA ASN A 64 -30.36 0.42 20.83
C ASN A 64 -30.65 -0.68 19.78
N ILE A 65 -29.63 -1.21 19.18
CA ILE A 65 -29.68 -2.30 18.20
C ILE A 65 -29.48 -3.61 18.96
N THR A 66 -30.56 -4.38 19.06
CA THR A 66 -30.61 -5.63 19.86
C THR A 66 -30.81 -6.88 19.03
N SER A 67 -30.78 -6.76 17.72
CA SER A 67 -30.82 -7.85 16.73
C SER A 67 -30.02 -7.46 15.51
N ASN A 68 -29.63 -8.45 14.70
CA ASN A 68 -28.87 -8.20 13.47
C ASN A 68 -29.58 -7.19 12.58
N THR A 69 -28.87 -6.12 12.24
CA THR A 69 -29.40 -4.97 11.52
C THR A 69 -28.48 -4.61 10.36
N THR A 70 -29.04 -4.17 9.24
CA THR A 70 -28.26 -3.72 8.08
C THR A 70 -28.67 -2.30 7.68
N TRP A 71 -27.68 -1.43 7.54
CA TRP A 71 -27.84 -0.13 6.86
C TRP A 71 -27.35 -0.28 5.42
N ASN A 72 -28.29 -0.04 4.47
CA ASN A 72 -28.05 -0.36 3.07
C ASN A 72 -27.41 0.80 2.31
N SER A 73 -26.63 0.49 1.30
CA SER A 73 -26.04 1.47 0.37
C SER A 73 -27.09 2.46 -0.13
N GLY A 74 -26.72 3.75 -0.20
CA GLY A 74 -27.60 4.85 -0.57
C GLY A 74 -28.42 5.42 0.58
N GLN A 75 -28.43 4.80 1.76
CA GLN A 75 -29.04 5.39 2.95
C GLN A 75 -28.13 6.45 3.58
N THR A 76 -28.76 7.46 4.15
CA THR A 76 -28.15 8.38 5.12
C THR A 76 -28.84 8.20 6.44
N VAL A 77 -28.13 7.79 7.47
CA VAL A 77 -28.67 7.49 8.80
C VAL A 77 -28.45 8.69 9.70
N LEU A 78 -29.49 9.12 10.42
CA LEU A 78 -29.36 10.04 11.55
C LEU A 78 -29.26 9.23 12.84
N LEU A 79 -28.10 9.31 13.51
CA LEU A 79 -27.87 8.68 14.81
C LEU A 79 -28.22 9.68 15.94
N GLN A 80 -29.13 9.33 16.82
CA GLN A 80 -29.57 10.21 17.90
C GLN A 80 -29.38 9.54 19.27
N GLY A 81 -28.48 10.09 20.08
CA GLY A 81 -28.13 9.59 21.40
C GLY A 81 -27.10 8.45 21.36
N PRO A 82 -26.68 7.93 22.53
CA PRO A 82 -25.80 6.81 22.64
C PRO A 82 -26.51 5.51 22.20
N ILE A 83 -26.14 4.98 21.05
CA ILE A 83 -26.75 3.77 20.47
C ILE A 83 -25.81 2.58 20.72
N TYR A 84 -26.31 1.63 21.51
CA TYR A 84 -25.59 0.39 21.81
C TYR A 84 -26.02 -0.73 20.85
N VAL A 85 -25.06 -1.34 20.19
CA VAL A 85 -25.24 -2.63 19.49
C VAL A 85 -24.93 -3.71 20.52
N LYS A 86 -25.94 -4.47 20.93
CA LYS A 86 -25.86 -5.36 22.08
C LYS A 86 -26.60 -6.69 21.88
N ASN A 87 -26.55 -7.60 22.85
CA ASN A 87 -27.12 -8.94 22.78
C ASN A 87 -26.50 -9.83 21.70
N ASN A 88 -25.19 -9.72 21.49
CA ASN A 88 -24.45 -10.41 20.43
C ASN A 88 -24.97 -10.10 19.02
N SER A 89 -25.55 -8.92 18.82
CA SER A 89 -26.06 -8.49 17.53
C SER A 89 -24.94 -8.02 16.61
N ILE A 90 -25.19 -8.11 15.32
CA ILE A 90 -24.31 -7.62 14.28
C ILE A 90 -24.96 -6.42 13.60
N LEU A 91 -24.30 -5.27 13.62
CA LEU A 91 -24.64 -4.14 12.78
C LEU A 91 -23.79 -4.20 11.50
N THR A 92 -24.43 -4.40 10.37
CA THR A 92 -23.80 -4.36 9.05
C THR A 92 -24.07 -3.02 8.39
N ILE A 93 -23.00 -2.34 7.97
CA ILE A 93 -23.08 -1.07 7.23
C ILE A 93 -22.48 -1.30 5.84
N GLN A 94 -23.30 -1.11 4.81
CA GLN A 94 -22.87 -1.31 3.43
C GLN A 94 -22.04 -0.13 2.91
N PRO A 95 -21.22 -0.33 1.85
CA PRO A 95 -20.39 0.71 1.27
C PRO A 95 -21.19 1.97 0.88
N GLY A 96 -20.62 3.15 1.18
CA GLY A 96 -21.16 4.45 0.81
C GLY A 96 -22.28 4.97 1.70
N VAL A 97 -22.63 4.25 2.78
CA VAL A 97 -23.58 4.77 3.79
C VAL A 97 -22.94 5.95 4.52
N VAL A 98 -23.72 7.02 4.71
CA VAL A 98 -23.36 8.18 5.52
C VAL A 98 -24.16 8.16 6.81
N ILE A 99 -23.50 8.25 7.95
CA ILE A 99 -24.09 8.33 9.28
C ILE A 99 -23.87 9.74 9.81
N ARG A 100 -24.93 10.50 9.89
CA ARG A 100 -24.95 11.85 10.47
C ARG A 100 -25.34 11.74 11.94
N CYS A 101 -24.43 12.09 12.83
CA CYS A 101 -24.61 11.95 14.26
C CYS A 101 -25.10 13.27 14.85
N SER A 102 -26.20 13.21 15.61
CA SER A 102 -26.91 14.41 16.08
C SER A 102 -26.10 15.13 17.15
N LYS A 103 -25.79 16.42 16.91
CA LYS A 103 -25.26 17.34 17.90
C LYS A 103 -26.34 17.78 18.89
N ALA A 104 -27.60 17.90 18.42
CA ALA A 104 -28.71 18.36 19.25
C ALA A 104 -29.09 17.35 20.33
N VAL A 105 -28.85 16.06 20.11
CA VAL A 105 -29.06 15.01 21.12
C VAL A 105 -27.71 14.70 21.76
N ALA A 106 -27.53 15.19 22.99
CA ALA A 106 -26.28 15.07 23.72
C ALA A 106 -25.77 13.63 23.79
N GLY A 107 -24.46 13.46 23.56
CA GLY A 107 -23.80 12.18 23.69
C GLY A 107 -24.15 11.16 22.61
N SER A 108 -24.59 11.60 21.43
CA SER A 108 -24.77 10.69 20.28
C SER A 108 -23.48 9.96 20.00
N ALA A 109 -23.48 8.62 20.05
CA ALA A 109 -22.32 7.76 19.84
C ALA A 109 -22.75 6.36 19.36
N LEU A 110 -21.87 5.61 18.73
CA LEU A 110 -22.11 4.21 18.38
C LEU A 110 -21.21 3.30 19.24
N ILE A 111 -21.83 2.52 20.12
CA ILE A 111 -21.14 1.66 21.07
C ILE A 111 -21.39 0.19 20.72
N ILE A 112 -20.36 -0.56 20.42
CA ILE A 112 -20.41 -1.99 20.14
C ILE A 112 -20.04 -2.72 21.42
N THR A 113 -21.03 -3.33 22.09
CA THR A 113 -20.81 -4.01 23.37
C THR A 113 -20.12 -5.36 23.20
N LYS A 114 -19.54 -5.89 24.27
CA LYS A 114 -18.90 -7.20 24.26
C LYS A 114 -19.77 -8.27 23.59
N GLY A 115 -19.18 -9.03 22.67
CA GLY A 115 -19.86 -10.09 21.91
C GLY A 115 -20.66 -9.61 20.70
N SER A 116 -20.98 -8.32 20.61
CA SER A 116 -21.61 -7.73 19.41
C SER A 116 -20.55 -7.31 18.39
N GLN A 117 -20.95 -7.05 17.14
CA GLN A 117 -20.02 -6.73 16.07
C GLN A 117 -20.50 -5.56 15.21
N LEU A 118 -19.53 -4.77 14.74
CA LEU A 118 -19.71 -3.80 13.68
C LEU A 118 -19.06 -4.31 12.38
N GLN A 119 -19.86 -4.58 11.36
CA GLN A 119 -19.39 -4.94 10.02
C GLN A 119 -19.50 -3.72 9.09
N ALA A 120 -18.54 -2.80 9.19
CA ALA A 120 -18.47 -1.57 8.39
C ALA A 120 -17.42 -1.76 7.28
N ASN A 121 -17.84 -2.41 6.20
CA ASN A 121 -16.98 -2.74 5.06
C ASN A 121 -17.21 -1.76 3.90
N GLY A 122 -16.62 -0.57 3.96
CA GLY A 122 -16.56 0.37 2.85
C GLY A 122 -15.64 -0.11 1.73
N THR A 123 -15.52 0.70 0.69
CA THR A 123 -14.56 0.50 -0.41
C THR A 123 -13.80 1.79 -0.70
N VAL A 124 -12.72 1.69 -1.46
CA VAL A 124 -11.94 2.87 -1.87
C VAL A 124 -12.78 3.91 -2.61
N SER A 125 -13.80 3.50 -3.38
CA SER A 125 -14.70 4.38 -4.13
C SER A 125 -16.00 4.72 -3.39
N ALA A 126 -16.31 4.00 -2.31
CA ALA A 126 -17.53 4.17 -1.52
C ALA A 126 -17.22 3.95 -0.03
N PRO A 127 -16.44 4.86 0.60
CA PRO A 127 -16.16 4.77 2.03
C PRO A 127 -17.44 4.97 2.85
N ILE A 128 -17.48 4.38 4.04
CA ILE A 128 -18.53 4.63 5.04
C ILE A 128 -18.11 5.86 5.83
N VAL A 129 -19.05 6.78 6.07
CA VAL A 129 -18.75 8.05 6.74
C VAL A 129 -19.62 8.23 7.96
N PHE A 130 -18.99 8.42 9.12
CA PHE A 130 -19.62 8.92 10.33
C PHE A 130 -19.24 10.39 10.50
N THR A 131 -20.19 11.29 10.60
CA THR A 131 -19.94 12.73 10.65
C THR A 131 -20.99 13.47 11.47
N SER A 132 -20.73 14.72 11.81
CA SER A 132 -21.71 15.61 12.45
C SER A 132 -22.95 15.83 11.58
N ASP A 133 -24.13 15.97 12.22
CA ASP A 133 -25.38 16.33 11.53
C ASP A 133 -25.44 17.82 11.12
N GLN A 134 -24.44 18.61 11.52
CA GLN A 134 -24.37 20.02 11.19
C GLN A 134 -24.12 20.23 9.69
N VAL A 135 -24.56 21.38 9.19
CA VAL A 135 -24.31 21.78 7.79
C VAL A 135 -22.83 22.05 7.55
N ALA A 136 -22.42 21.99 6.29
CA ALA A 136 -21.07 22.36 5.89
C ALA A 136 -20.68 23.75 6.40
N GLY A 137 -19.48 23.89 6.92
CA GLY A 137 -18.97 25.12 7.53
C GLY A 137 -19.36 25.36 9.00
N SER A 138 -20.26 24.53 9.58
CA SER A 138 -20.76 24.70 10.95
C SER A 138 -20.42 23.53 11.89
N ARG A 139 -19.65 22.54 11.42
CA ARG A 139 -19.21 21.39 12.20
C ARG A 139 -18.08 21.79 13.15
N SER A 140 -18.02 21.16 14.31
CA SER A 140 -17.00 21.41 15.32
C SER A 140 -16.53 20.11 15.94
N LEU A 141 -15.32 20.11 16.49
CA LEU A 141 -14.80 19.03 17.32
C LEU A 141 -15.83 18.71 18.41
N GLY A 142 -16.04 17.42 18.69
CA GLY A 142 -16.94 16.97 19.74
C GLY A 142 -18.43 17.15 19.43
N ASP A 143 -18.82 17.36 18.19
CA ASP A 143 -20.24 17.44 17.82
C ASP A 143 -21.02 16.15 18.17
N TRP A 144 -20.32 15.02 18.29
CA TRP A 144 -20.85 13.73 18.70
C TRP A 144 -19.77 12.88 19.39
N GLY A 145 -20.12 11.72 19.97
CA GLY A 145 -19.22 10.94 20.82
C GLY A 145 -18.08 10.25 20.07
N GLY A 146 -18.38 9.60 18.94
CA GLY A 146 -17.40 8.72 18.27
C GLY A 146 -17.88 7.27 18.21
N ILE A 147 -16.97 6.38 17.82
CA ILE A 147 -17.21 4.93 17.77
C ILE A 147 -16.45 4.26 18.90
N VAL A 148 -17.13 3.38 19.65
CA VAL A 148 -16.57 2.62 20.76
C VAL A 148 -16.72 1.13 20.46
N LEU A 149 -15.61 0.39 20.46
CA LEU A 149 -15.57 -1.07 20.35
C LEU A 149 -15.18 -1.67 21.68
N LEU A 150 -16.01 -2.55 22.24
CA LEU A 150 -15.78 -3.22 23.52
C LEU A 150 -15.58 -4.72 23.31
N GLY A 151 -14.38 -5.19 23.60
CA GLY A 151 -14.01 -6.58 23.47
C GLY A 151 -13.79 -7.26 24.82
N SER A 152 -13.39 -8.52 24.74
CA SER A 152 -13.14 -9.39 25.90
C SER A 152 -11.69 -9.87 26.01
N ALA A 153 -10.75 -9.21 25.34
CA ALA A 153 -9.33 -9.55 25.44
C ALA A 153 -8.75 -9.13 26.82
N ALA A 154 -7.47 -9.45 27.04
CA ALA A 154 -6.78 -9.13 28.27
C ALA A 154 -6.49 -7.63 28.40
N LEU A 155 -6.58 -7.11 29.61
CA LEU A 155 -6.07 -5.81 30.02
C LEU A 155 -5.48 -5.90 31.42
N ASN A 156 -4.66 -4.92 31.79
CA ASN A 156 -3.96 -4.91 33.10
C ASN A 156 -4.73 -4.19 34.21
N TYR A 157 -5.99 -3.93 34.01
CA TYR A 157 -6.84 -3.32 35.01
C TYR A 157 -7.26 -4.31 36.11
N THR A 158 -7.65 -3.80 37.27
CA THR A 158 -8.09 -4.64 38.40
C THR A 158 -9.18 -5.60 37.98
N ASN A 159 -9.05 -6.88 38.28
CA ASN A 159 -9.95 -7.97 37.88
C ASN A 159 -10.07 -8.17 36.35
N GLY A 160 -9.24 -7.57 35.52
CA GLY A 160 -9.25 -7.74 34.06
C GLY A 160 -10.48 -7.17 33.36
N ILE A 161 -11.17 -6.20 33.97
CA ILE A 161 -12.30 -5.46 33.39
C ILE A 161 -12.21 -3.97 33.73
N ASN A 162 -12.73 -3.14 32.84
CA ASN A 162 -12.91 -1.70 33.07
C ASN A 162 -14.18 -1.23 32.36
N ASN A 163 -14.59 0.02 32.60
CA ASN A 163 -15.67 0.70 31.87
C ASN A 163 -15.08 1.84 31.04
N VAL A 164 -15.69 2.09 29.88
CA VAL A 164 -15.26 3.19 29.02
C VAL A 164 -15.45 4.52 29.75
N GLU A 165 -14.44 5.34 29.67
CA GLU A 165 -14.47 6.72 30.13
C GLU A 165 -15.59 7.50 29.45
N GLY A 166 -16.18 8.47 30.16
CA GLY A 166 -17.27 9.26 29.63
C GLY A 166 -18.65 8.57 29.59
N LEU A 167 -18.74 7.24 29.52
CA LEU A 167 -20.02 6.54 29.54
C LEU A 167 -20.47 6.18 30.95
N PRO A 168 -21.80 6.10 31.23
CA PRO A 168 -22.31 5.58 32.49
C PRO A 168 -21.80 4.16 32.76
N VAL A 169 -21.31 3.90 33.97
CA VAL A 169 -20.84 2.57 34.39
C VAL A 169 -22.01 1.57 34.33
N SER A 170 -21.88 0.59 33.47
CA SER A 170 -22.92 -0.43 33.24
C SER A 170 -22.32 -1.65 32.55
N PRO A 171 -23.00 -2.80 32.49
CA PRO A 171 -22.54 -3.93 31.69
C PRO A 171 -22.38 -3.61 30.18
N ASP A 172 -23.11 -2.63 29.68
CA ASP A 172 -23.06 -2.21 28.28
C ASP A 172 -21.86 -1.28 27.96
N SER A 173 -21.18 -0.73 28.98
CA SER A 173 -19.96 0.08 28.84
C SER A 173 -18.71 -0.65 29.33
N GLU A 174 -18.86 -1.88 29.83
CA GLU A 174 -17.76 -2.70 30.34
C GLU A 174 -16.97 -3.37 29.20
N PHE A 175 -15.63 -3.39 29.31
CA PHE A 175 -14.73 -4.13 28.44
C PHE A 175 -13.75 -4.98 29.24
N GLY A 176 -13.11 -5.94 28.55
CA GLY A 176 -12.18 -6.90 29.14
C GLY A 176 -12.82 -8.24 29.46
N GLY A 177 -12.00 -9.29 29.47
CA GLY A 177 -12.45 -10.67 29.66
C GLY A 177 -12.42 -11.15 31.10
N GLY A 178 -12.07 -10.29 32.06
CA GLY A 178 -11.98 -10.65 33.47
C GLY A 178 -10.96 -11.76 33.72
N ALA A 179 -11.36 -12.75 34.48
CA ALA A 179 -10.51 -13.90 34.80
C ALA A 179 -10.22 -14.84 33.60
N ASN A 180 -10.99 -14.72 32.51
CA ASN A 180 -10.89 -15.59 31.34
C ASN A 180 -10.86 -14.74 30.05
N PRO A 181 -9.80 -13.98 29.81
CA PRO A 181 -9.73 -13.10 28.66
C PRO A 181 -9.65 -13.88 27.34
N ASN A 182 -10.36 -13.39 26.32
CA ASN A 182 -10.34 -13.95 24.97
C ASN A 182 -9.54 -13.04 24.03
N ASN A 183 -8.25 -13.28 23.90
CA ASN A 183 -7.39 -12.52 23.00
C ASN A 183 -7.72 -12.72 21.50
N ASN A 184 -8.60 -13.64 21.15
CA ASN A 184 -9.15 -13.83 19.80
C ASN A 184 -10.56 -13.24 19.67
N ASP A 185 -10.98 -12.38 20.57
CA ASP A 185 -12.22 -11.62 20.48
C ASP A 185 -12.36 -10.92 19.11
N ASN A 186 -13.60 -10.79 18.67
CA ASN A 186 -13.96 -10.19 17.39
C ASN A 186 -15.10 -9.19 17.55
N SER A 187 -14.76 -7.92 17.56
CA SER A 187 -15.74 -6.80 17.58
C SER A 187 -16.19 -6.39 16.16
N GLY A 188 -15.72 -7.08 15.10
CA GLY A 188 -16.16 -6.89 13.73
C GLY A 188 -15.06 -6.42 12.77
N THR A 189 -15.45 -5.63 11.78
CA THR A 189 -14.57 -5.12 10.73
C THR A 189 -14.87 -3.66 10.47
N LEU A 190 -13.83 -2.81 10.50
CA LEU A 190 -13.85 -1.43 10.02
C LEU A 190 -12.88 -1.33 8.86
N LYS A 191 -13.40 -1.08 7.66
CA LYS A 191 -12.60 -0.96 6.44
C LYS A 191 -13.12 0.16 5.55
N PHE A 192 -12.23 1.06 5.14
CA PHE A 192 -12.57 2.31 4.45
C PHE A 192 -13.67 3.09 5.17
N VAL A 193 -13.39 3.46 6.42
CA VAL A 193 -14.30 4.20 7.30
C VAL A 193 -13.70 5.57 7.63
N ARG A 194 -14.52 6.61 7.56
CA ARG A 194 -14.18 7.94 8.07
C ARG A 194 -15.02 8.26 9.29
N ILE A 195 -14.38 8.80 10.32
CA ILE A 195 -14.96 9.23 11.59
C ILE A 195 -14.60 10.70 11.76
N GLU A 196 -15.56 11.59 11.66
CA GLU A 196 -15.35 13.02 11.57
C GLU A 196 -16.09 13.74 12.72
N PHE A 197 -15.41 14.64 13.46
CA PHE A 197 -15.99 15.50 14.51
C PHE A 197 -16.47 14.74 15.75
N GLY A 198 -15.86 13.61 16.10
CA GLY A 198 -16.10 12.87 17.35
C GLY A 198 -15.51 13.57 18.58
N GLY A 199 -15.55 12.91 19.73
CA GLY A 199 -14.91 13.39 20.96
C GLY A 199 -15.84 14.19 21.88
N TYR A 200 -17.11 13.79 22.02
CA TYR A 200 -18.06 14.51 22.88
C TYR A 200 -17.66 14.45 24.37
N VAL A 201 -17.66 15.61 25.03
CA VAL A 201 -17.38 15.73 26.46
C VAL A 201 -18.61 15.35 27.28
N TYR A 202 -18.64 14.15 27.85
CA TYR A 202 -19.73 13.70 28.72
C TYR A 202 -19.64 14.29 30.13
N GLN A 203 -18.43 14.46 30.64
CA GLN A 203 -18.10 15.10 31.91
C GLN A 203 -16.74 15.81 31.74
N PRO A 204 -16.41 16.81 32.55
CA PRO A 204 -15.10 17.44 32.49
C PRO A 204 -13.95 16.40 32.56
N ASN A 205 -13.07 16.43 31.60
CA ASN A 205 -11.94 15.50 31.40
C ASN A 205 -12.41 14.03 31.30
N LYS A 206 -13.55 13.79 30.66
CA LYS A 206 -14.12 12.45 30.37
C LYS A 206 -14.83 12.48 29.04
N GLU A 207 -14.05 12.41 28.03
CA GLU A 207 -14.44 12.41 26.64
C GLU A 207 -14.53 10.98 26.09
N ILE A 208 -15.14 10.79 24.94
CA ILE A 208 -14.99 9.62 24.08
C ILE A 208 -14.11 10.04 22.91
N ASN A 209 -13.17 9.22 22.52
CA ASN A 209 -12.28 9.46 21.41
C ASN A 209 -12.96 9.34 20.04
N GLY A 210 -12.26 9.68 18.97
CA GLY A 210 -12.75 9.41 17.63
C GLY A 210 -13.06 7.91 17.43
N LEU A 211 -12.06 7.05 17.73
CA LEU A 211 -12.25 5.60 17.80
C LEU A 211 -11.63 5.05 19.09
N THR A 212 -12.49 4.61 20.01
CA THR A 212 -12.10 3.98 21.27
C THR A 212 -12.14 2.46 21.15
N MET A 213 -11.10 1.76 21.58
CA MET A 213 -10.95 0.31 21.51
C MET A 213 -10.65 -0.28 22.89
N GLY A 214 -11.69 -0.70 23.62
CA GLY A 214 -11.57 -1.31 24.95
C GLY A 214 -11.40 -2.82 24.87
N ALA A 215 -10.24 -3.37 25.21
CA ALA A 215 -9.90 -4.80 25.23
C ALA A 215 -10.30 -5.55 23.93
N VAL A 216 -10.15 -4.94 22.80
CA VAL A 216 -10.50 -5.51 21.49
C VAL A 216 -9.46 -6.58 21.08
N GLY A 217 -9.95 -7.75 20.67
CA GLY A 217 -9.09 -8.90 20.33
C GLY A 217 -8.62 -8.91 18.87
N ARG A 218 -7.65 -9.79 18.59
CA ARG A 218 -6.91 -9.84 17.31
C ARG A 218 -7.73 -10.30 16.10
N ASN A 219 -8.93 -10.87 16.29
CA ASN A 219 -9.80 -11.25 15.17
C ASN A 219 -10.63 -10.08 14.65
N THR A 220 -10.60 -8.93 15.31
CA THR A 220 -11.16 -7.68 14.80
C THR A 220 -10.27 -7.12 13.71
N ILE A 221 -10.85 -6.64 12.62
CA ILE A 221 -10.13 -6.08 11.47
C ILE A 221 -10.32 -4.56 11.45
N ILE A 222 -9.22 -3.81 11.49
CA ILE A 222 -9.20 -2.36 11.38
C ILE A 222 -8.21 -1.96 10.28
N GLU A 223 -8.74 -1.56 9.13
CA GLU A 223 -7.95 -1.19 7.96
C GLU A 223 -8.54 0.03 7.25
N ASN A 224 -7.70 0.96 6.83
CA ASN A 224 -8.15 2.16 6.12
C ASN A 224 -9.21 2.94 6.90
N VAL A 225 -8.86 3.38 8.10
CA VAL A 225 -9.72 4.20 8.95
C VAL A 225 -9.11 5.59 9.11
N GLN A 226 -9.92 6.62 8.84
CA GLN A 226 -9.57 8.02 9.07
C GLN A 226 -10.40 8.58 10.22
N VAL A 227 -9.74 9.16 11.22
CA VAL A 227 -10.35 10.00 12.27
C VAL A 227 -9.94 11.44 12.03
N SER A 228 -10.91 12.35 11.99
CA SER A 228 -10.69 13.77 11.70
C SER A 228 -11.44 14.66 12.66
N PHE A 229 -10.75 15.66 13.22
CA PHE A 229 -11.36 16.67 14.09
C PHE A 229 -12.07 16.05 15.32
N ALA A 230 -11.49 15.02 15.92
CA ALA A 230 -11.92 14.57 17.24
C ALA A 230 -11.54 15.62 18.30
N ASN A 231 -12.40 15.81 19.31
CA ASN A 231 -12.17 16.73 20.43
C ASN A 231 -11.43 16.06 21.60
N ASP A 232 -10.87 14.93 21.36
CA ASP A 232 -10.01 14.13 22.21
C ASP A 232 -9.08 13.37 21.30
N ASP A 233 -8.66 12.16 21.66
CA ASP A 233 -7.75 11.38 20.84
C ASP A 233 -8.35 10.98 19.50
N GLY A 234 -7.45 10.80 18.53
CA GLY A 234 -7.82 10.19 17.26
C GLY A 234 -8.18 8.73 17.45
N PHE A 235 -7.24 7.95 17.94
CA PHE A 235 -7.37 6.52 18.20
C PHE A 235 -6.82 6.21 19.59
N GLU A 236 -7.64 5.56 20.42
CA GLU A 236 -7.19 5.13 21.74
C GLU A 236 -7.45 3.63 21.98
N TRP A 237 -6.43 2.95 22.50
CA TRP A 237 -6.43 1.51 22.81
C TRP A 237 -6.29 1.29 24.31
N PHE A 238 -7.36 0.81 24.94
CA PHE A 238 -7.36 0.37 26.33
C PHE A 238 -7.23 -1.15 26.43
N GLY A 239 -6.01 -1.67 26.52
CA GLY A 239 -5.77 -3.11 26.56
C GLY A 239 -6.12 -3.86 25.28
N GLY A 240 -6.17 -5.18 25.35
CA GLY A 240 -6.40 -6.03 24.19
C GLY A 240 -5.19 -6.16 23.27
N ASN A 241 -5.43 -6.64 22.06
CA ASN A 241 -4.35 -6.94 21.11
C ASN A 241 -4.80 -6.85 19.63
N VAL A 242 -5.78 -6.01 19.36
CA VAL A 242 -6.23 -5.73 17.99
C VAL A 242 -5.10 -5.14 17.17
N ASN A 243 -5.03 -5.55 15.91
CA ASN A 243 -4.10 -5.01 14.94
C ASN A 243 -4.80 -4.02 14.00
N ALA A 244 -4.06 -3.03 13.49
CA ALA A 244 -4.60 -2.10 12.53
C ALA A 244 -3.59 -1.71 11.44
N LYS A 245 -4.09 -1.40 10.23
CA LYS A 245 -3.29 -0.90 9.10
C LYS A 245 -3.96 0.30 8.44
N TYR A 246 -3.12 1.20 7.91
CA TYR A 246 -3.58 2.33 7.10
C TYR A 246 -4.50 3.27 7.87
N LEU A 247 -4.02 3.75 9.01
CA LEU A 247 -4.74 4.69 9.87
C LEU A 247 -4.38 6.14 9.52
N VAL A 248 -5.37 7.02 9.51
CA VAL A 248 -5.19 8.47 9.36
C VAL A 248 -5.77 9.17 10.57
N SER A 249 -4.94 9.86 11.34
CA SER A 249 -5.31 10.80 12.40
C SER A 249 -5.08 12.22 11.90
N TYR A 250 -6.17 12.99 11.74
CA TYR A 250 -6.15 14.25 11.01
C TYR A 250 -6.77 15.39 11.82
N ARG A 251 -5.93 16.26 12.35
CA ARG A 251 -6.29 17.52 13.00
C ARG A 251 -7.19 17.30 14.23
N ASN A 252 -6.88 16.28 15.04
CA ASN A 252 -7.57 16.00 16.30
C ASN A 252 -7.01 16.91 17.42
N LEU A 253 -7.73 16.98 18.56
CA LEU A 253 -7.41 17.93 19.62
C LEU A 253 -6.27 17.42 20.50
N ASP A 254 -6.45 16.30 21.21
CA ASP A 254 -5.45 15.77 22.14
C ASP A 254 -4.48 14.84 21.41
N ASP A 255 -4.32 13.60 21.75
CA ASP A 255 -3.32 12.74 21.13
C ASP A 255 -3.80 12.09 19.83
N ASP A 256 -2.88 11.70 18.96
CA ASP A 256 -3.28 11.05 17.71
C ASP A 256 -3.39 9.55 17.88
N PHE A 257 -2.40 8.92 18.54
CA PHE A 257 -2.37 7.51 18.89
C PHE A 257 -2.05 7.37 20.38
N ASP A 258 -3.06 7.06 21.19
CA ASP A 258 -2.88 6.74 22.60
C ASP A 258 -3.04 5.26 22.90
N THR A 259 -2.15 4.72 23.73
CA THR A 259 -2.13 3.30 24.10
C THR A 259 -2.00 3.15 25.60
N ASP A 260 -2.92 2.42 26.22
CA ASP A 260 -2.98 2.22 27.65
C ASP A 260 -3.42 0.79 28.02
N ASN A 261 -3.44 0.52 29.30
CA ASN A 261 -4.04 -0.66 29.96
C ASN A 261 -3.60 -2.01 29.42
N GLY A 262 -2.33 -2.10 28.95
CA GLY A 262 -1.75 -3.36 28.52
C GLY A 262 -2.04 -3.74 27.07
N TRP A 263 -2.35 -2.78 26.21
CA TRP A 263 -2.49 -3.06 24.79
C TRP A 263 -1.19 -3.61 24.18
N SER A 264 -1.33 -4.67 23.36
CA SER A 264 -0.19 -5.43 22.81
C SER A 264 -0.37 -5.80 21.33
N GLY A 265 -1.15 -5.04 20.59
CA GLY A 265 -1.38 -5.23 19.15
C GLY A 265 -0.26 -4.61 18.28
N ASN A 266 -0.51 -4.62 16.97
CA ASN A 266 0.40 -4.09 15.97
C ASN A 266 -0.30 -3.09 15.08
N VAL A 267 0.40 -2.00 14.75
CA VAL A 267 -0.06 -1.00 13.76
C VAL A 267 1.02 -0.78 12.71
N GLN A 268 0.62 -0.78 11.44
CA GLN A 268 1.51 -0.42 10.34
C GLN A 268 0.81 0.52 9.36
N PHE A 269 1.58 1.50 8.84
CA PHE A 269 1.12 2.53 7.93
C PHE A 269 0.09 3.47 8.57
N GLY A 270 0.56 4.31 9.48
CA GLY A 270 -0.21 5.38 10.10
C GLY A 270 0.23 6.76 9.60
N LEU A 271 -0.72 7.63 9.35
CA LEU A 271 -0.50 9.04 9.06
C LEU A 271 -1.10 9.89 10.17
N ILE A 272 -0.31 10.78 10.74
CA ILE A 272 -0.71 11.82 11.67
C ILE A 272 -0.48 13.18 11.02
N VAL A 273 -1.48 14.06 11.04
CA VAL A 273 -1.37 15.44 10.54
C VAL A 273 -1.99 16.40 11.54
N ARG A 274 -1.16 17.25 12.14
CA ARG A 274 -1.61 18.22 13.14
C ARG A 274 -1.98 19.57 12.51
N ASP A 275 -2.94 20.25 13.14
CA ASP A 275 -3.26 21.66 12.85
C ASP A 275 -2.57 22.57 13.85
N PRO A 276 -1.86 23.62 13.43
CA PRO A 276 -1.20 24.55 14.35
C PRO A 276 -2.10 25.16 15.44
N ASN A 277 -3.39 25.26 15.18
CA ASN A 277 -4.34 25.96 16.05
C ASN A 277 -5.21 25.03 16.91
N ILE A 278 -5.10 23.70 16.73
CA ILE A 278 -5.95 22.71 17.40
C ILE A 278 -5.10 21.87 18.34
N ALA A 279 -5.09 22.21 19.63
CA ALA A 279 -4.44 21.44 20.67
C ALA A 279 -5.21 21.61 21.98
N ASP A 280 -5.06 20.67 22.90
CA ASP A 280 -5.73 20.72 24.19
C ASP A 280 -5.19 21.85 25.08
N ASN A 281 -5.93 22.12 26.13
CA ASN A 281 -5.53 23.10 27.14
C ASN A 281 -4.36 22.55 27.97
N PRO A 282 -3.19 23.18 27.93
CA PRO A 282 -1.99 22.69 28.64
C PRO A 282 -2.12 22.63 30.17
N ALA A 283 -3.19 23.17 30.74
CA ALA A 283 -3.54 23.01 32.14
C ALA A 283 -4.26 21.69 32.45
N VAL A 284 -4.75 21.00 31.41
CA VAL A 284 -5.48 19.70 31.48
C VAL A 284 -4.61 18.59 30.94
N SER A 285 -4.27 18.65 29.65
CA SER A 285 -3.40 17.71 28.94
C SER A 285 -2.45 18.42 27.98
N THR A 286 -1.54 17.68 27.36
CA THR A 286 -0.68 18.20 26.29
C THR A 286 -0.80 17.29 25.09
N SER A 287 -1.03 17.89 23.92
CA SER A 287 -1.26 17.18 22.66
C SER A 287 0.04 16.65 22.11
N GLU A 288 0.09 15.35 21.93
CA GLU A 288 1.24 14.59 21.42
C GLU A 288 0.88 13.91 20.06
N GLY A 289 1.87 13.44 19.34
CA GLY A 289 1.61 12.51 18.22
C GLY A 289 1.31 11.10 18.73
N PHE A 290 2.02 10.71 19.80
CA PHE A 290 1.84 9.48 20.55
C PHE A 290 1.89 9.74 22.04
N GLU A 291 0.89 9.26 22.77
CA GLU A 291 1.01 9.01 24.19
C GLU A 291 1.00 7.50 24.45
N SER A 292 1.71 7.00 25.46
CA SER A 292 1.68 5.58 25.81
C SER A 292 1.92 5.37 27.29
N ASP A 293 0.92 4.79 27.95
CA ASP A 293 0.93 4.46 29.36
C ASP A 293 0.79 2.95 29.58
N ASN A 294 1.33 2.41 30.68
CA ASN A 294 0.96 1.07 31.11
C ASN A 294 -0.39 1.08 31.84
N ASP A 295 -0.55 2.04 32.71
CA ASP A 295 -1.78 2.37 33.46
C ASP A 295 -1.64 3.77 34.08
N ALA A 296 -2.72 4.35 34.55
CA ALA A 296 -2.76 5.70 35.11
C ALA A 296 -1.71 5.99 36.21
N SER A 297 -1.19 4.96 36.88
CA SER A 297 -0.20 5.08 37.97
C SER A 297 1.20 4.60 37.60
N GLY A 298 1.40 4.06 36.39
CA GLY A 298 2.68 3.53 35.94
C GLY A 298 3.15 2.31 36.71
N THR A 299 2.22 1.42 37.06
CA THR A 299 2.54 0.22 37.84
C THR A 299 3.19 -0.87 36.97
N THR A 300 3.50 -2.01 37.59
CA THR A 300 3.96 -3.23 36.90
C THR A 300 2.83 -4.19 36.58
N ALA A 301 1.59 -3.71 36.54
CA ALA A 301 0.44 -4.52 36.20
C ALA A 301 0.57 -5.14 34.79
N ASN A 302 0.16 -6.40 34.66
CA ASN A 302 0.28 -7.18 33.43
C ASN A 302 -1.09 -7.48 32.81
N PRO A 303 -1.15 -7.57 31.44
CA PRO A 303 -0.05 -7.40 30.48
C PRO A 303 0.48 -5.97 30.47
N LEU A 304 1.80 -5.78 30.26
CA LEU A 304 2.35 -4.44 30.04
C LEU A 304 1.92 -3.92 28.66
N THR A 305 1.62 -2.63 28.57
CA THR A 305 1.44 -1.95 27.28
C THR A 305 2.71 -2.10 26.47
N SER A 306 2.63 -2.81 25.36
CA SER A 306 3.79 -3.26 24.59
C SER A 306 3.54 -3.35 23.09
N GLY A 307 2.56 -2.57 22.61
CA GLY A 307 2.20 -2.49 21.20
C GLY A 307 3.37 -2.15 20.29
N ILE A 308 3.22 -2.47 19.00
CA ILE A 308 4.27 -2.29 18.00
C ILE A 308 3.72 -1.43 16.87
N PHE A 309 4.34 -0.28 16.65
CA PHE A 309 4.09 0.57 15.49
C PHE A 309 5.27 0.52 14.52
N SER A 310 4.97 0.46 13.23
CA SER A 310 5.99 0.56 12.18
C SER A 310 5.47 1.37 10.99
N ASN A 311 6.36 2.11 10.34
CA ASN A 311 6.02 2.90 9.16
C ASN A 311 4.91 3.93 9.44
N ILE A 312 5.10 4.76 10.44
CA ILE A 312 4.25 5.89 10.75
C ILE A 312 4.86 7.17 10.17
N THR A 313 4.04 8.05 9.63
CA THR A 313 4.41 9.43 9.27
C THR A 313 3.62 10.39 10.13
N ALA A 314 4.28 11.07 11.04
CA ALA A 314 3.70 12.06 11.95
C ALA A 314 4.18 13.46 11.59
N ILE A 315 3.26 14.34 11.24
CA ILE A 315 3.50 15.73 10.83
C ILE A 315 2.96 16.65 11.92
N GLY A 316 3.87 17.30 12.62
CA GLY A 316 3.58 18.18 13.74
C GLY A 316 3.11 19.58 13.32
N PRO A 317 2.78 20.42 14.31
CA PRO A 317 2.14 21.70 14.09
C PRO A 317 3.07 22.80 13.54
N LEU A 318 4.39 22.64 13.62
CA LEU A 318 5.37 23.66 13.17
C LEU A 318 5.43 23.80 11.64
N ARG A 319 5.02 22.77 10.89
CA ARG A 319 4.87 22.79 9.43
C ARG A 319 6.10 23.37 8.70
N GLY A 320 7.27 22.87 9.04
CA GLY A 320 8.55 23.27 8.43
C GLY A 320 9.13 24.60 8.92
N SER A 321 8.51 25.25 9.91
CA SER A 321 9.00 26.53 10.42
C SER A 321 9.00 26.60 11.94
N LEU A 322 10.18 26.69 12.54
CA LEU A 322 10.35 26.86 13.98
C LEU A 322 9.83 28.22 14.53
N THR A 323 9.51 29.17 13.65
CA THR A 323 8.96 30.49 14.00
C THR A 323 7.44 30.53 13.89
N SER A 324 6.77 29.44 13.47
CA SER A 324 5.32 29.36 13.41
C SER A 324 4.72 29.47 14.79
N SER A 325 3.68 30.31 14.91
CA SER A 325 2.84 30.33 16.11
C SER A 325 1.99 29.07 16.13
N VAL A 326 2.03 28.33 17.23
CA VAL A 326 1.22 27.11 17.44
C VAL A 326 0.50 27.17 18.77
N ALA A 327 -0.60 26.45 18.90
CA ALA A 327 -1.35 26.33 20.15
C ALA A 327 -0.45 25.83 21.27
N THR A 328 -0.64 26.37 22.47
CA THR A 328 0.27 26.16 23.62
C THR A 328 0.21 24.75 24.21
N GLY A 329 -0.79 23.94 23.85
CA GLY A 329 -0.91 22.54 24.25
C GLY A 329 0.09 21.61 23.59
N TYR A 330 0.60 21.93 22.41
CA TYR A 330 1.53 21.05 21.70
C TYR A 330 2.86 20.83 22.41
N ARG A 331 3.34 19.58 22.38
CA ARG A 331 4.63 19.21 22.96
C ARG A 331 5.48 18.32 22.04
N ARG A 332 5.20 17.03 21.96
CA ARG A 332 6.13 16.01 21.45
C ARG A 332 5.57 15.23 20.27
N GLY A 333 6.47 14.67 19.49
CA GLY A 333 6.11 13.65 18.51
C GLY A 333 5.71 12.33 19.16
N ALA A 334 6.39 11.95 20.26
CA ALA A 334 6.03 10.79 21.04
C ALA A 334 6.40 10.95 22.52
N ARG A 335 5.50 10.60 23.42
CA ARG A 335 5.70 10.49 24.85
C ARG A 335 5.39 9.09 25.32
N ILE A 336 6.40 8.37 25.83
CA ILE A 336 6.26 7.02 26.35
C ILE A 336 6.52 7.08 27.84
N ARG A 337 5.46 6.86 28.63
CA ARG A 337 5.47 7.14 30.07
C ARG A 337 4.89 5.99 30.89
N ARG A 338 4.86 6.14 32.19
CA ARG A 338 4.13 5.27 33.13
C ARG A 338 4.38 3.78 32.89
N ASN A 339 5.68 3.38 32.74
CA ASN A 339 6.11 1.99 32.57
C ASN A 339 5.70 1.31 31.26
N SER A 340 5.29 2.05 30.24
CA SER A 340 5.01 1.48 28.93
C SER A 340 6.25 0.85 28.27
N ASN A 341 6.03 -0.23 27.54
CA ASN A 341 7.00 -0.95 26.71
C ASN A 341 6.70 -0.79 25.20
N LEU A 342 6.11 0.35 24.82
CA LEU A 342 5.79 0.64 23.44
C LEU A 342 7.01 0.49 22.52
N LYS A 343 6.78 0.05 21.28
CA LYS A 343 7.81 -0.12 20.27
C LYS A 343 7.45 0.64 19.01
N ILE A 344 8.33 1.54 18.56
CA ILE A 344 8.12 2.31 17.32
C ILE A 344 9.33 2.13 16.40
N TYR A 345 9.06 1.74 15.15
CA TYR A 345 10.08 1.42 14.17
C TYR A 345 9.83 2.13 12.83
N ASN A 346 10.92 2.41 12.11
CA ASN A 346 10.88 2.82 10.70
C ASN A 346 9.91 3.98 10.41
N SER A 347 9.78 4.91 11.35
CA SER A 347 8.76 5.97 11.31
C SER A 347 9.40 7.37 11.14
N ILE A 348 8.59 8.33 10.76
CA ILE A 348 8.97 9.74 10.58
C ILE A 348 8.16 10.58 11.56
N PHE A 349 8.85 11.37 12.39
CA PHE A 349 8.27 12.38 13.26
C PHE A 349 8.87 13.72 12.87
N MET A 350 8.08 14.61 12.30
CA MET A 350 8.58 15.89 11.82
C MET A 350 7.74 17.06 12.33
N ASP A 351 8.42 18.19 12.59
CA ASP A 351 7.79 19.47 12.91
C ASP A 351 6.99 19.50 14.23
N PHE A 352 7.32 18.65 15.18
CA PHE A 352 6.90 18.79 16.58
C PHE A 352 7.87 19.71 17.33
N LEU A 353 7.41 20.35 18.41
CA LEU A 353 8.31 21.18 19.22
C LEU A 353 9.45 20.34 19.81
N ARG A 354 9.13 19.11 20.20
CA ARG A 354 10.07 18.12 20.74
C ARG A 354 9.88 16.79 20.02
N GLY A 355 10.95 16.00 19.92
CA GLY A 355 10.88 14.69 19.27
C GLY A 355 10.28 13.63 20.17
N VAL A 356 11.11 12.84 20.87
CA VAL A 356 10.69 11.74 21.72
C VAL A 356 11.05 11.97 23.19
N HIS A 357 10.13 11.64 24.09
CA HIS A 357 10.34 11.63 25.54
C HIS A 357 10.13 10.21 26.09
N ILE A 358 11.17 9.64 26.67
CA ILE A 358 11.10 8.43 27.49
C ILE A 358 10.88 8.91 28.93
N ASP A 359 9.61 8.96 29.35
CA ASP A 359 9.19 9.67 30.54
C ASP A 359 9.09 8.74 31.76
N GLY A 360 9.93 9.03 32.74
CA GLY A 360 9.97 8.34 34.02
C GLY A 360 10.94 7.17 34.09
N THR A 361 11.39 6.88 35.33
CA THR A 361 12.46 5.91 35.62
C THR A 361 12.17 4.51 35.07
N LEU A 362 10.94 4.02 35.16
CA LEU A 362 10.61 2.69 34.67
C LEU A 362 10.68 2.61 33.14
N CYS A 363 10.23 3.64 32.41
CA CYS A 363 10.39 3.71 30.96
C CYS A 363 11.86 3.78 30.54
N GLU A 364 12.70 4.53 31.27
CA GLU A 364 14.14 4.58 31.04
C GLU A 364 14.81 3.21 31.28
N GLN A 365 14.37 2.47 32.30
CA GLN A 365 14.82 1.07 32.53
C GLN A 365 14.37 0.16 31.39
N ASN A 366 13.13 0.26 30.94
CA ASN A 366 12.60 -0.50 29.81
C ASN A 366 13.36 -0.19 28.50
N ALA A 367 13.75 1.05 28.28
CA ALA A 367 14.58 1.46 27.15
C ALA A 367 15.99 0.87 27.24
N ASN A 368 16.63 0.91 28.44
CA ASN A 368 17.96 0.32 28.65
C ASN A 368 17.99 -1.20 28.49
N THR A 369 16.94 -1.90 28.87
CA THR A 369 16.82 -3.36 28.70
C THR A 369 16.39 -3.78 27.30
N GLY A 370 15.94 -2.82 26.47
CA GLY A 370 15.41 -3.09 25.14
C GLY A 370 13.98 -3.67 25.12
N ALA A 371 13.24 -3.56 26.22
CA ALA A 371 11.82 -3.89 26.28
C ALA A 371 10.99 -2.81 25.57
N LEU A 372 11.25 -1.53 25.86
CA LEU A 372 10.81 -0.36 25.12
C LEU A 372 11.78 -0.11 23.95
N LYS A 373 11.27 0.17 22.74
CA LYS A 373 12.11 0.41 21.55
C LYS A 373 11.63 1.60 20.74
N TYR A 374 12.56 2.41 20.32
CA TYR A 374 12.35 3.49 19.35
C TYR A 374 13.51 3.43 18.37
N LYS A 375 13.31 2.75 17.21
CA LYS A 375 14.42 2.33 16.35
C LYS A 375 14.19 2.66 14.89
N ASN A 376 15.28 3.09 14.24
CA ASN A 376 15.31 3.41 12.82
C ASN A 376 14.29 4.48 12.42
N ASN A 377 13.96 5.39 13.33
CA ASN A 377 13.04 6.50 13.10
C ASN A 377 13.78 7.76 12.65
N ILE A 378 13.05 8.68 12.04
CA ILE A 378 13.49 10.06 11.78
C ILE A 378 12.77 10.99 12.74
N VAL A 379 13.52 11.89 13.39
CA VAL A 379 12.98 13.06 14.09
C VAL A 379 13.55 14.30 13.41
N ALA A 380 12.69 15.15 12.86
CA ALA A 380 13.12 16.27 12.03
C ALA A 380 12.34 17.56 12.30
N GLY A 381 12.99 18.72 12.12
CA GLY A 381 12.32 20.02 12.18
C GLY A 381 11.81 20.41 13.58
N ASN A 382 12.32 19.80 14.63
CA ASN A 382 12.03 20.15 16.02
C ASN A 382 12.95 21.26 16.53
N VAL A 383 12.59 21.86 17.66
CA VAL A 383 13.43 22.88 18.32
C VAL A 383 14.82 22.29 18.61
N ALA A 384 15.86 23.03 18.27
CA ALA A 384 17.24 22.59 18.40
C ALA A 384 17.57 22.10 19.83
N GLY A 385 18.16 20.90 19.91
CA GLY A 385 18.48 20.25 21.19
C GLY A 385 17.30 19.50 21.84
N LEU A 386 16.09 19.51 21.25
CA LEU A 386 14.91 18.86 21.78
C LEU A 386 14.47 17.63 20.95
N THR A 387 15.37 17.00 20.18
CA THR A 387 15.12 15.70 19.52
C THR A 387 14.74 14.62 20.53
N THR A 388 15.41 14.63 21.71
CA THR A 388 15.05 13.80 22.86
C THR A 388 14.83 14.68 24.08
N GLU A 389 13.80 14.41 24.86
CA GLU A 389 13.58 15.08 26.15
C GLU A 389 14.17 14.25 27.28
N ARG A 390 14.73 14.93 28.30
CA ARG A 390 15.35 14.28 29.45
C ARG A 390 14.56 14.57 30.73
N ASN A 391 14.33 13.53 31.52
CA ASN A 391 13.75 13.68 32.85
C ASN A 391 14.69 14.44 33.80
N SER A 392 14.13 15.30 34.63
CA SER A 392 14.90 16.03 35.64
C SER A 392 15.55 15.04 36.61
N GLY A 393 16.86 15.22 36.86
CA GLY A 393 17.63 14.37 37.78
C GLY A 393 18.00 12.98 37.25
N SER A 394 17.54 12.60 36.04
CA SER A 394 17.85 11.29 35.47
C SER A 394 19.30 11.18 34.99
N THR A 395 19.87 9.99 35.14
CA THR A 395 21.18 9.61 34.55
C THR A 395 21.05 8.97 33.17
N PHE A 396 19.82 8.72 32.67
CA PHE A 396 19.58 8.16 31.36
C PHE A 396 20.05 9.12 30.26
N THR A 397 20.93 8.63 29.40
CA THR A 397 21.49 9.39 28.29
C THR A 397 20.62 9.30 27.06
N ALA A 398 19.45 9.95 27.06
CA ALA A 398 18.42 9.84 26.02
C ALA A 398 18.97 10.06 24.60
N THR A 399 19.84 11.06 24.39
CA THR A 399 20.43 11.36 23.08
C THR A 399 21.35 10.23 22.59
N ALA A 400 22.19 9.66 23.47
CA ALA A 400 23.07 8.55 23.12
C ALA A 400 22.26 7.27 22.85
N TRP A 401 21.25 7.01 23.67
CA TRP A 401 20.32 5.89 23.43
C TRP A 401 19.57 6.03 22.11
N PHE A 402 19.06 7.21 21.79
CA PHE A 402 18.39 7.50 20.52
C PHE A 402 19.29 7.18 19.33
N ALA A 403 20.52 7.67 19.32
CA ALA A 403 21.49 7.44 18.25
C ALA A 403 21.89 5.95 18.14
N ALA A 404 22.13 5.28 19.28
CA ALA A 404 22.49 3.86 19.32
C ALA A 404 21.41 2.93 18.76
N ASN A 405 20.16 3.39 18.71
CA ASN A 405 19.03 2.67 18.12
C ASN A 405 18.80 2.98 16.62
N GLY A 406 19.77 3.59 15.95
CA GLY A 406 19.72 3.85 14.50
C GLY A 406 18.72 4.92 14.10
N ASN A 407 18.34 5.81 15.01
CA ASN A 407 17.45 6.92 14.71
C ASN A 407 18.24 8.13 14.17
N ASP A 408 17.62 8.88 13.28
CA ASP A 408 18.20 10.10 12.71
C ASP A 408 17.56 11.35 13.30
N SER A 409 18.41 12.32 13.71
CA SER A 409 18.01 13.67 14.08
C SER A 409 18.36 14.64 12.96
N ILE A 410 17.36 15.30 12.38
CA ILE A 410 17.50 16.14 11.19
C ILE A 410 16.99 17.55 11.51
N ALA A 411 17.83 18.56 11.31
CA ALA A 411 17.51 19.94 11.69
C ALA A 411 16.33 20.54 10.90
N SER A 412 16.12 20.12 9.67
CA SER A 412 15.06 20.63 8.80
C SER A 412 14.26 19.49 8.17
N SER A 413 12.94 19.59 8.18
CA SER A 413 12.02 18.64 7.54
C SER A 413 11.83 18.84 6.03
N ALA A 414 12.33 19.93 5.48
CA ALA A 414 12.03 20.41 4.11
C ALA A 414 12.35 19.40 2.98
N SER A 415 13.29 18.46 3.20
CA SER A 415 13.68 17.48 2.19
C SER A 415 13.04 16.10 2.38
N ILE A 416 12.19 15.90 3.38
CA ILE A 416 11.69 14.58 3.74
C ILE A 416 10.52 14.16 2.86
N LEU A 417 9.48 14.99 2.79
CA LEU A 417 8.24 14.70 2.06
C LEU A 417 7.99 15.72 0.94
N VAL A 418 7.21 15.35 -0.06
CA VAL A 418 6.99 16.15 -1.29
C VAL A 418 6.17 17.41 -1.00
N ASN A 419 4.97 17.27 -0.42
CA ASN A 419 4.07 18.41 -0.14
C ASN A 419 3.18 18.13 1.08
N PRO A 420 3.78 17.96 2.28
CA PRO A 420 3.05 17.47 3.46
C PRO A 420 2.12 18.50 4.10
N TYR A 421 2.25 19.79 3.77
CA TYR A 421 1.53 20.87 4.46
C TYR A 421 0.31 21.39 3.71
N ASN A 422 0.02 20.85 2.54
CA ASN A 422 -1.16 21.24 1.78
C ASN A 422 -2.37 20.44 2.26
N TYR A 423 -3.37 21.10 2.83
CA TYR A 423 -4.58 20.44 3.33
C TYR A 423 -5.58 20.05 2.25
N THR A 424 -5.44 20.51 1.02
CA THR A 424 -6.37 20.20 -0.08
C THR A 424 -5.84 19.12 -1.01
N THR A 425 -4.55 19.18 -1.31
CA THR A 425 -3.87 18.23 -2.20
C THR A 425 -2.51 17.84 -1.62
N PRO A 426 -2.51 17.15 -0.47
CA PRO A 426 -1.26 16.75 0.16
C PRO A 426 -0.53 15.69 -0.66
N ASP A 427 0.80 15.68 -0.53
CA ASP A 427 1.63 14.57 -1.00
C ASP A 427 2.60 14.18 0.12
N TYR A 428 2.30 13.10 0.79
CA TYR A 428 3.07 12.58 1.94
C TYR A 428 4.16 11.60 1.54
N ARG A 429 4.39 11.38 0.23
CA ARG A 429 5.46 10.51 -0.24
C ARG A 429 6.83 11.11 0.04
N PRO A 430 7.83 10.28 0.32
CA PRO A 430 9.22 10.75 0.40
C PRO A 430 9.68 11.42 -0.91
N THR A 431 10.49 12.48 -0.79
CA THR A 431 11.20 13.03 -1.96
C THR A 431 12.22 12.02 -2.49
N ASN A 432 12.68 12.18 -3.73
CA ASN A 432 13.62 11.24 -4.35
C ASN A 432 14.95 11.10 -3.58
N ASN A 433 15.37 12.12 -2.85
CA ASN A 433 16.59 12.13 -2.05
C ASN A 433 16.30 12.15 -0.54
N SER A 434 15.10 11.75 -0.16
CA SER A 434 14.68 11.76 1.23
C SER A 434 15.54 10.83 2.10
N PRO A 435 15.94 11.27 3.29
CA PRO A 435 16.55 10.37 4.28
C PRO A 435 15.61 9.22 4.67
N ALA A 436 14.31 9.32 4.40
CA ALA A 436 13.35 8.22 4.60
C ALA A 436 13.66 6.98 3.75
N LEU A 437 14.41 7.11 2.67
CA LEU A 437 14.80 6.02 1.77
C LEU A 437 16.06 5.25 2.25
N SER A 438 16.51 5.49 3.47
CA SER A 438 17.68 4.83 4.06
C SER A 438 17.40 4.37 5.50
N ASN A 439 18.31 3.55 6.06
CA ASN A 439 18.28 3.07 7.45
C ASN A 439 16.99 2.39 7.90
N VAL A 440 16.18 1.88 6.97
CA VAL A 440 15.03 1.04 7.30
C VAL A 440 15.51 -0.36 7.73
N SER A 441 14.87 -0.93 8.74
CA SER A 441 15.25 -2.27 9.23
C SER A 441 14.04 -3.06 9.71
N PHE A 442 13.94 -4.30 9.26
CA PHE A 442 12.98 -5.30 9.73
C PHE A 442 13.67 -6.51 10.37
N THR A 443 14.90 -6.34 10.84
CA THR A 443 15.69 -7.42 11.46
C THR A 443 15.41 -7.62 12.95
N ASP A 444 14.73 -6.67 13.60
CA ASP A 444 14.34 -6.81 15.00
C ASP A 444 13.32 -7.97 15.15
N ALA A 445 13.49 -8.79 16.16
CA ALA A 445 12.62 -9.95 16.42
C ALA A 445 11.13 -9.57 16.55
N ALA A 446 10.83 -8.36 17.00
CA ALA A 446 9.46 -7.85 17.10
C ALA A 446 8.78 -7.66 15.72
N LEU A 447 9.58 -7.43 14.67
CA LEU A 447 9.12 -7.28 13.28
C LEU A 447 9.38 -8.53 12.43
N SER A 448 10.21 -9.45 12.89
CA SER A 448 10.77 -10.57 12.10
C SER A 448 9.83 -11.75 11.88
N ALA A 449 8.61 -11.71 12.40
CA ALA A 449 7.56 -12.62 11.94
C ALA A 449 7.26 -12.41 10.42
N VAL A 450 8.00 -11.54 9.77
CA VAL A 450 8.04 -11.38 8.31
C VAL A 450 8.83 -12.57 7.75
N THR A 451 8.13 -13.56 7.21
CA THR A 451 8.77 -14.67 6.49
C THR A 451 9.63 -14.12 5.34
N SER A 452 10.90 -14.48 5.36
CA SER A 452 12.00 -13.87 4.61
C SER A 452 12.06 -14.20 3.12
N THR A 453 10.99 -14.54 2.44
CA THR A 453 11.06 -15.04 1.05
C THR A 453 9.96 -14.55 0.14
N VAL A 454 9.60 -13.30 0.19
CA VAL A 454 9.14 -12.67 -1.04
C VAL A 454 10.40 -12.09 -1.69
N LEU A 455 11.01 -12.87 -2.56
CA LEU A 455 11.88 -12.30 -3.58
C LEU A 455 11.00 -11.34 -4.36
N ALA A 456 11.16 -10.06 -4.07
CA ALA A 456 10.52 -9.03 -4.84
C ALA A 456 10.85 -9.29 -6.32
N SER A 457 9.82 -9.55 -7.13
CA SER A 457 9.99 -9.80 -8.55
C SER A 457 9.62 -8.54 -9.33
N ILE A 458 10.50 -8.13 -10.22
CA ILE A 458 10.18 -7.14 -11.24
C ILE A 458 9.87 -7.92 -12.51
N SER A 459 8.69 -7.73 -13.08
CA SER A 459 8.38 -8.14 -14.44
C SER A 459 8.22 -6.92 -15.33
N THR A 460 8.86 -6.95 -16.49
CA THR A 460 8.77 -5.87 -17.48
C THR A 460 8.27 -6.42 -18.80
N SER A 461 7.50 -5.63 -19.52
CA SER A 461 7.07 -5.90 -20.89
C SER A 461 7.31 -4.68 -21.76
N LEU A 462 7.55 -4.91 -23.05
CA LEU A 462 7.72 -3.87 -24.04
C LEU A 462 6.58 -3.93 -25.05
N SER A 463 5.96 -2.79 -25.30
CA SER A 463 4.95 -2.61 -26.35
C SER A 463 5.46 -1.65 -27.40
N LEU A 464 5.47 -2.09 -28.66
CA LEU A 464 5.78 -1.20 -29.77
C LEU A 464 4.63 -0.19 -29.99
N ALA A 465 4.99 1.07 -30.12
CA ALA A 465 4.04 2.13 -30.52
C ALA A 465 3.67 2.06 -32.02
N SER A 466 4.46 1.32 -32.80
CA SER A 466 4.19 0.98 -34.20
C SER A 466 4.45 -0.52 -34.43
N ASN A 467 3.70 -1.12 -35.38
CA ASN A 467 3.81 -2.56 -35.67
C ASN A 467 5.11 -2.96 -36.41
N SER A 468 6.15 -2.14 -36.39
CA SER A 468 7.38 -2.39 -37.14
C SER A 468 8.62 -2.09 -36.33
N LEU A 469 9.53 -3.04 -36.25
CA LEU A 469 10.92 -2.88 -35.78
C LEU A 469 11.84 -2.36 -36.89
N CYS A 470 11.28 -2.06 -38.02
CA CYS A 470 11.92 -1.63 -39.25
C CYS A 470 12.03 -0.10 -39.27
N MET A 471 13.22 0.43 -39.51
CA MET A 471 13.56 1.85 -39.41
C MET A 471 13.58 2.60 -40.75
N GLY A 472 13.16 1.99 -41.87
CA GLY A 472 13.31 2.57 -43.20
C GLY A 472 14.67 2.31 -43.83
N GLN A 473 14.96 2.97 -44.98
CA GLN A 473 16.22 2.78 -45.71
C GLN A 473 17.36 3.60 -45.09
N THR A 474 18.59 3.15 -45.33
CA THR A 474 19.82 3.87 -44.94
C THR A 474 19.79 5.30 -45.52
N GLY A 475 19.84 6.30 -44.67
CA GLY A 475 19.75 7.74 -45.05
C GLY A 475 18.37 8.37 -44.86
N ASN A 476 17.32 7.57 -44.56
CA ASN A 476 15.98 8.07 -44.29
C ASN A 476 15.30 7.23 -43.20
N LEU A 477 16.00 7.08 -42.05
CA LEU A 477 15.57 6.24 -40.96
C LEU A 477 14.41 6.89 -40.18
N THR A 478 13.35 6.16 -39.97
CA THR A 478 12.27 6.56 -39.02
C THR A 478 12.55 5.92 -37.66
N PRO A 479 12.68 6.71 -36.58
CA PRO A 479 12.92 6.18 -35.26
C PRO A 479 11.85 5.18 -34.83
N VAL A 480 12.27 4.07 -34.23
CA VAL A 480 11.36 3.11 -33.60
C VAL A 480 11.04 3.60 -32.19
N VAL A 481 9.77 3.73 -31.90
CA VAL A 481 9.24 4.16 -30.60
C VAL A 481 8.49 3.02 -29.95
N PHE A 482 8.80 2.73 -28.69
CA PHE A 482 8.10 1.74 -27.89
C PHE A 482 7.90 2.20 -26.46
N THR A 483 6.87 1.68 -25.82
CA THR A 483 6.56 1.95 -24.41
C THR A 483 6.90 0.71 -23.60
N ALA A 484 7.63 0.88 -22.52
CA ALA A 484 7.81 -0.16 -21.52
C ALA A 484 6.71 -0.08 -20.47
N SER A 485 6.30 -1.21 -19.94
CA SER A 485 5.46 -1.28 -18.76
C SER A 485 6.08 -2.26 -17.75
N ALA A 486 5.88 -1.98 -16.48
CA ALA A 486 6.39 -2.81 -15.41
C ALA A 486 5.28 -3.14 -14.41
N THR A 487 5.23 -4.40 -14.00
CA THR A 487 4.55 -4.79 -12.75
C THR A 487 5.62 -4.90 -11.69
N VAL A 488 5.50 -4.09 -10.66
CA VAL A 488 6.51 -3.94 -9.63
C VAL A 488 5.89 -4.19 -8.26
N ASP A 489 6.59 -4.95 -7.44
CA ASP A 489 6.26 -5.10 -6.04
C ASP A 489 6.37 -3.72 -5.36
N PRO A 490 5.33 -3.24 -4.64
CA PRO A 490 5.34 -1.95 -3.95
C PRO A 490 6.43 -1.82 -2.87
N ASN A 491 7.14 -2.89 -2.58
CA ASN A 491 8.27 -2.88 -1.65
C ASN A 491 9.59 -2.37 -2.24
N PHE A 492 9.66 -2.06 -3.54
CA PHE A 492 10.86 -1.44 -4.12
C PHE A 492 10.92 0.05 -3.83
N CYS A 493 12.08 0.50 -3.35
CA CYS A 493 12.31 1.89 -2.97
C CYS A 493 12.61 2.83 -4.12
N ILE A 494 13.47 2.39 -4.97
CA ILE A 494 13.97 3.19 -6.09
C ILE A 494 13.81 2.33 -7.32
N MET A 495 13.02 2.82 -8.25
CA MET A 495 12.90 2.23 -9.57
C MET A 495 13.36 3.24 -10.58
N ALA A 496 14.28 2.84 -11.41
CA ALA A 496 14.71 3.65 -12.53
C ALA A 496 14.83 2.77 -13.77
N TRP A 497 14.24 3.21 -14.87
CA TRP A 497 14.54 2.66 -16.17
C TRP A 497 15.91 3.14 -16.62
N MET A 498 16.68 2.24 -17.17
CA MET A 498 17.97 2.52 -17.78
C MET A 498 17.91 2.17 -19.26
N ALA A 499 18.39 3.07 -20.08
CA ALA A 499 18.52 2.86 -21.51
C ALA A 499 20.00 2.64 -21.85
N GLY A 500 20.26 1.64 -22.69
CA GLY A 500 21.59 1.41 -23.25
C GLY A 500 22.00 2.52 -24.23
N THR A 501 23.26 2.56 -24.59
CA THR A 501 23.79 3.53 -25.54
C THR A 501 23.00 3.51 -26.86
N GLY A 502 22.57 4.68 -27.34
CA GLY A 502 21.80 4.81 -28.59
C GLY A 502 20.29 4.73 -28.42
N VAL A 503 19.79 4.63 -27.18
CA VAL A 503 18.38 4.72 -26.84
C VAL A 503 18.13 6.01 -26.08
N THR A 504 17.15 6.80 -26.50
CA THR A 504 16.66 7.94 -25.72
C THR A 504 15.39 7.58 -24.98
N MET A 505 15.19 8.15 -23.80
CA MET A 505 14.07 7.82 -22.91
C MET A 505 13.38 9.08 -22.43
N SER A 506 12.04 9.08 -22.37
CA SER A 506 11.23 10.24 -22.00
C SER A 506 11.40 10.63 -20.52
N ASN A 507 11.33 9.65 -19.62
CA ASN A 507 11.49 9.84 -18.18
C ASN A 507 11.81 8.50 -17.51
N SER A 508 12.93 8.43 -16.81
CA SER A 508 13.41 7.19 -16.16
C SER A 508 12.59 6.77 -14.94
N LEU A 509 11.80 7.67 -14.37
CA LEU A 509 11.08 7.46 -13.11
C LEU A 509 9.58 7.20 -13.31
N THR A 510 9.08 7.14 -14.55
CA THR A 510 7.69 6.78 -14.82
C THR A 510 7.52 5.26 -14.89
N PRO A 511 6.35 4.73 -14.48
CA PRO A 511 6.06 3.29 -14.64
C PRO A 511 6.08 2.84 -16.11
N ASN A 512 5.74 3.74 -17.03
CA ASN A 512 5.60 3.47 -18.47
C ASN A 512 6.37 4.51 -19.31
N PRO A 513 7.72 4.49 -19.31
CA PRO A 513 8.49 5.42 -20.12
C PRO A 513 8.39 5.07 -21.60
N THR A 514 8.53 6.08 -22.44
CA THR A 514 8.69 5.91 -23.87
C THR A 514 10.16 5.91 -24.23
N PHE A 515 10.59 4.94 -25.02
CA PHE A 515 11.95 4.82 -25.55
C PHE A 515 11.94 5.08 -27.06
N THR A 516 13.01 5.69 -27.54
CA THR A 516 13.20 5.97 -28.96
C THR A 516 14.58 5.47 -29.38
N ILE A 517 14.63 4.67 -30.45
CA ILE A 517 15.85 4.16 -31.08
C ILE A 517 16.00 4.83 -32.44
N ALA A 518 17.12 5.49 -32.68
CA ALA A 518 17.36 6.26 -33.89
C ALA A 518 18.16 5.51 -34.97
N ASN A 519 18.83 4.41 -34.64
CA ASN A 519 19.69 3.64 -35.55
C ASN A 519 19.40 2.15 -35.48
N PRO A 520 19.65 1.38 -36.55
CA PRO A 520 19.58 -0.08 -36.49
C PRO A 520 20.61 -0.65 -35.52
N GLY A 521 20.21 -1.70 -34.79
CA GLY A 521 21.10 -2.38 -33.83
C GLY A 521 20.34 -3.17 -32.79
N THR A 522 21.07 -3.79 -31.89
CA THR A 522 20.49 -4.46 -30.71
C THR A 522 20.70 -3.57 -29.50
N TYR A 523 19.62 -3.25 -28.81
CA TYR A 523 19.59 -2.34 -27.69
C TYR A 523 18.99 -3.03 -26.48
N THR A 524 19.40 -2.59 -25.30
CA THR A 524 18.86 -3.06 -24.04
C THR A 524 18.21 -1.92 -23.29
N VAL A 525 17.08 -2.22 -22.65
CA VAL A 525 16.48 -1.39 -21.62
C VAL A 525 16.30 -2.23 -20.37
N ALA A 526 16.57 -1.66 -19.21
CA ALA A 526 16.47 -2.36 -17.95
C ALA A 526 15.65 -1.55 -16.96
N LEU A 527 14.80 -2.20 -16.18
CA LEU A 527 14.25 -1.64 -14.97
C LEU A 527 15.09 -2.13 -13.80
N MET A 528 15.63 -1.21 -13.03
CA MET A 528 16.36 -1.51 -11.80
C MET A 528 15.52 -1.05 -10.60
N GLY A 529 15.36 -1.94 -9.63
CA GLY A 529 14.76 -1.65 -8.34
C GLY A 529 15.75 -1.94 -7.21
N SER A 530 15.80 -1.09 -6.20
CA SER A 530 16.55 -1.36 -4.98
C SER A 530 15.61 -1.76 -3.85
N TYR A 531 16.04 -2.71 -3.04
CA TYR A 531 15.30 -3.27 -1.92
C TYR A 531 16.27 -3.51 -0.75
N GLY A 532 16.18 -2.67 0.26
CA GLY A 532 17.14 -2.71 1.36
C GLY A 532 18.59 -2.60 0.85
N SER A 533 19.42 -3.60 1.12
CA SER A 533 20.82 -3.67 0.62
C SER A 533 20.94 -4.41 -0.73
N GLY A 534 19.84 -4.88 -1.31
CA GLY A 534 19.82 -5.63 -2.57
C GLY A 534 19.32 -4.82 -3.75
N THR A 535 19.72 -5.21 -4.95
CA THR A 535 19.18 -4.70 -6.20
C THR A 535 18.62 -5.86 -7.03
N VAL A 536 17.47 -5.61 -7.68
CA VAL A 536 16.90 -6.53 -8.66
C VAL A 536 16.73 -5.78 -9.97
N SER A 537 17.00 -6.45 -11.08
CA SER A 537 16.79 -5.86 -12.39
C SER A 537 16.03 -6.81 -13.31
N SER A 538 15.20 -6.24 -14.18
CA SER A 538 14.64 -6.93 -15.33
C SER A 538 15.15 -6.25 -16.59
N VAL A 539 15.77 -7.04 -17.48
CA VAL A 539 16.39 -6.52 -18.70
C VAL A 539 15.59 -7.01 -19.89
N GLN A 540 15.28 -6.11 -20.81
CA GLN A 540 14.67 -6.41 -22.09
C GLN A 540 15.59 -6.00 -23.22
N SER A 541 15.62 -6.81 -24.30
CA SER A 541 16.40 -6.52 -25.49
C SER A 541 15.48 -6.29 -26.69
N ILE A 542 15.82 -5.30 -27.48
CA ILE A 542 15.16 -5.01 -28.75
C ILE A 542 16.22 -4.95 -29.86
N THR A 543 15.94 -5.64 -30.97
CA THR A 543 16.75 -5.53 -32.19
C THR A 543 15.95 -4.81 -33.25
N THR A 544 16.48 -3.68 -33.73
CA THR A 544 15.95 -2.94 -34.87
C THR A 544 16.85 -3.13 -36.08
N PHE A 545 16.28 -3.08 -37.28
CA PHE A 545 17.05 -3.26 -38.51
C PHE A 545 16.59 -2.27 -39.59
N THR A 546 17.46 -2.02 -40.56
CA THR A 546 17.09 -1.27 -41.76
C THR A 546 16.12 -2.09 -42.57
N CYS A 547 14.98 -1.54 -42.94
CA CYS A 547 14.12 -2.16 -43.93
C CYS A 547 14.79 -2.05 -45.29
N LEU A 548 15.05 -3.15 -45.93
CA LEU A 548 15.17 -3.12 -47.38
C LEU A 548 13.78 -2.81 -47.94
N ASP A 549 13.68 -1.78 -48.76
CA ASP A 549 12.47 -1.52 -49.51
C ASP A 549 12.32 -2.65 -50.54
N VAL A 550 11.65 -3.72 -50.15
CA VAL A 550 11.14 -4.69 -51.11
C VAL A 550 9.86 -4.01 -51.64
N SER A 551 10.02 -3.04 -52.51
CA SER A 551 8.92 -2.64 -53.36
C SER A 551 8.56 -3.84 -54.23
N VAL A 552 7.62 -4.63 -53.79
CA VAL A 552 6.94 -5.62 -54.62
C VAL A 552 6.24 -4.81 -55.70
N LYS A 553 6.90 -4.65 -56.84
CA LYS A 553 6.17 -4.26 -58.07
C LYS A 553 5.16 -5.36 -58.28
N GLU A 554 3.92 -5.03 -58.46
CA GLU A 554 2.74 -5.88 -58.72
C GLU A 554 2.85 -6.72 -60.01
N HIS A 555 4.07 -7.23 -60.31
CA HIS A 555 4.38 -8.11 -61.45
C HIS A 555 4.71 -9.56 -61.03
N ASP A 556 4.67 -9.86 -59.74
CA ASP A 556 5.09 -11.19 -59.21
C ASP A 556 4.12 -12.32 -59.50
N ALA A 557 2.90 -12.04 -59.97
CA ALA A 557 1.93 -13.07 -60.30
C ALA A 557 2.39 -13.92 -61.52
N ASP A 558 3.23 -13.35 -62.38
CA ASP A 558 3.61 -13.99 -63.65
C ASP A 558 4.96 -14.75 -63.60
N ILE A 559 5.69 -14.68 -62.45
CA ILE A 559 7.01 -15.27 -62.37
C ILE A 559 6.96 -16.74 -61.95
N PHE A 560 6.23 -17.07 -60.92
CA PHE A 560 5.87 -18.44 -60.56
C PHE A 560 4.63 -18.49 -59.71
N SER A 561 3.92 -19.61 -59.79
CA SER A 561 2.76 -19.92 -58.96
C SER A 561 3.00 -21.17 -58.11
N ILE A 562 2.31 -21.22 -57.00
CA ILE A 562 2.39 -22.33 -56.02
C ILE A 562 1.00 -22.92 -55.87
N MET A 563 0.86 -24.23 -56.10
CA MET A 563 -0.42 -24.93 -55.98
C MET A 563 -0.23 -26.39 -55.53
N PRO A 564 -1.04 -26.88 -54.58
CA PRO A 564 -1.99 -26.12 -53.76
C PRO A 564 -1.28 -25.29 -52.71
N ASN A 565 -1.96 -24.25 -52.20
CA ASN A 565 -1.54 -23.50 -51.04
C ASN A 565 -2.80 -23.03 -50.26
N PRO A 566 -3.14 -23.63 -49.15
CA PRO A 566 -2.37 -24.60 -48.34
C PRO A 566 -2.05 -25.89 -49.05
N ALA A 567 -0.89 -26.49 -48.79
CA ALA A 567 -0.46 -27.78 -49.29
C ALA A 567 -0.52 -28.84 -48.18
N ASP A 568 -0.80 -30.08 -48.58
CA ASP A 568 -0.75 -31.26 -47.71
C ASP A 568 0.59 -32.00 -47.97
N ASN A 569 0.57 -33.10 -48.70
CA ASN A 569 1.76 -33.96 -48.88
C ASN A 569 2.68 -33.53 -50.03
N GLN A 570 2.25 -32.59 -50.86
CA GLN A 570 2.98 -32.13 -52.04
C GLN A 570 2.60 -30.70 -52.43
N VAL A 571 3.54 -29.93 -52.91
CA VAL A 571 3.32 -28.63 -53.53
C VAL A 571 3.99 -28.58 -54.89
N ASN A 572 3.34 -27.96 -55.85
CA ASN A 572 3.85 -27.74 -57.18
C ASN A 572 4.21 -26.26 -57.39
N ILE A 573 5.37 -26.00 -57.93
CA ILE A 573 5.82 -24.66 -58.33
C ILE A 573 5.84 -24.62 -59.83
N GLN A 574 4.95 -23.84 -60.42
CA GLN A 574 4.85 -23.61 -61.86
C GLN A 574 5.59 -22.32 -62.21
N PHE A 575 6.59 -22.39 -63.10
CA PHE A 575 7.36 -21.23 -63.51
C PHE A 575 6.69 -20.50 -64.67
N GLY A 576 6.71 -19.16 -64.59
CA GLY A 576 6.16 -18.27 -65.59
C GLY A 576 7.13 -18.03 -66.75
N LYS A 577 6.62 -17.35 -67.82
CA LYS A 577 7.28 -17.14 -69.08
C LYS A 577 8.55 -16.26 -69.03
N TYR A 578 8.78 -15.53 -67.94
CA TYR A 578 9.80 -14.50 -67.80
C TYR A 578 10.90 -14.88 -66.81
N ILE A 579 11.01 -16.14 -66.43
CA ILE A 579 12.05 -16.62 -65.49
C ILE A 579 13.34 -16.97 -66.25
N SER A 580 14.50 -16.76 -65.62
CA SER A 580 15.81 -17.07 -66.18
C SER A 580 15.98 -18.54 -66.46
N GLU A 581 16.89 -18.91 -67.42
CA GLU A 581 17.17 -20.29 -67.81
C GLU A 581 17.66 -21.17 -66.65
N HIS A 582 18.42 -20.60 -65.73
CA HIS A 582 18.90 -21.28 -64.53
C HIS A 582 18.45 -20.60 -63.27
N ILE A 583 17.76 -21.33 -62.41
CA ILE A 583 17.26 -20.82 -61.12
C ILE A 583 17.52 -21.81 -59.99
N ASN A 584 17.67 -21.27 -58.79
CA ASN A 584 17.69 -22.03 -57.56
C ASN A 584 16.32 -21.91 -56.89
N VAL A 585 15.76 -23.04 -56.50
CA VAL A 585 14.51 -23.08 -55.70
C VAL A 585 14.84 -23.61 -54.33
N GLU A 586 14.52 -22.81 -53.33
CA GLU A 586 14.69 -23.13 -51.91
C GLU A 586 13.34 -23.11 -51.20
N LEU A 587 13.08 -24.11 -50.34
CA LEU A 587 12.02 -24.03 -49.34
C LEU A 587 12.64 -23.72 -47.99
N LEU A 588 12.18 -22.68 -47.36
CA LEU A 588 12.70 -22.17 -46.10
C LEU A 588 11.64 -22.33 -45.00
N ASP A 589 12.04 -22.72 -43.79
CA ASP A 589 11.20 -22.63 -42.61
C ASP A 589 11.15 -21.19 -42.08
N ILE A 590 10.32 -20.93 -41.06
CA ILE A 590 10.15 -19.59 -40.46
C ILE A 590 11.43 -19.02 -39.84
N THR A 591 12.46 -19.85 -39.61
CA THR A 591 13.75 -19.41 -39.09
C THR A 591 14.75 -19.05 -40.20
N GLY A 592 14.33 -19.25 -41.47
CA GLY A 592 15.18 -19.04 -42.64
C GLY A 592 16.12 -20.22 -43.00
N ARG A 593 15.94 -21.35 -42.32
CA ARG A 593 16.71 -22.58 -42.63
C ARG A 593 16.17 -23.23 -43.90
N VAL A 594 17.02 -23.57 -44.83
CA VAL A 594 16.69 -24.30 -46.07
C VAL A 594 16.34 -25.73 -45.70
N VAL A 595 15.11 -26.14 -46.00
CA VAL A 595 14.58 -27.52 -45.84
C VAL A 595 14.49 -28.29 -47.14
N PHE A 596 14.53 -27.61 -48.28
CA PHE A 596 14.61 -28.19 -49.62
C PHE A 596 15.42 -27.25 -50.54
N PHE A 597 16.20 -27.81 -51.46
CA PHE A 597 16.96 -27.08 -52.48
C PHE A 597 16.98 -27.85 -53.77
N GLU A 598 16.68 -27.21 -54.91
CA GLU A 598 16.85 -27.75 -56.27
C GLU A 598 17.35 -26.66 -57.21
N ASN A 599 18.35 -27.02 -58.07
CA ASN A 599 18.76 -26.18 -59.19
C ASN A 599 17.98 -26.63 -60.42
N VAL A 600 17.27 -25.68 -61.03
CA VAL A 600 16.34 -25.97 -62.14
C VAL A 600 16.76 -25.26 -63.41
N ASN A 601 16.84 -26.00 -64.52
CA ASN A 601 16.94 -25.43 -65.84
C ASN A 601 15.54 -25.31 -66.46
N THR A 602 15.00 -24.12 -66.56
CA THR A 602 13.64 -23.84 -66.96
C THR A 602 13.39 -24.04 -68.46
N LEU A 603 14.42 -24.19 -69.30
CA LEU A 603 14.28 -24.59 -70.72
C LEU A 603 13.73 -26.00 -70.87
N TYR A 604 14.03 -26.87 -69.90
CA TYR A 604 13.65 -28.27 -69.93
C TYR A 604 12.63 -28.65 -68.88
N LYS A 605 12.39 -27.80 -67.88
CA LYS A 605 11.52 -28.08 -66.73
C LYS A 605 10.72 -26.82 -66.34
N ASN A 606 9.49 -26.78 -66.73
CA ASN A 606 8.61 -25.63 -66.46
C ASN A 606 7.85 -25.70 -65.10
N GLN A 607 8.05 -26.84 -64.39
CA GLN A 607 7.43 -27.10 -63.09
C GLN A 607 8.32 -28.00 -62.27
N ILE A 608 8.26 -27.83 -60.96
CA ILE A 608 8.82 -28.79 -59.99
C ILE A 608 7.76 -29.13 -58.94
N SER A 609 7.93 -30.30 -58.34
CA SER A 609 7.09 -30.76 -57.24
C SER A 609 7.96 -31.02 -56.03
N ILE A 610 7.59 -30.48 -54.90
CA ILE A 610 8.27 -30.67 -53.62
C ILE A 610 7.34 -31.53 -52.74
N SER A 611 7.91 -32.66 -52.23
CA SER A 611 7.21 -33.44 -51.21
C SER A 611 7.27 -32.70 -49.89
N THR A 612 6.12 -32.55 -49.22
CA THR A 612 5.95 -31.81 -47.98
C THR A 612 5.46 -32.68 -46.82
N GLY A 613 5.16 -33.98 -47.08
CA GLY A 613 4.57 -34.89 -46.09
C GLY A 613 5.44 -35.14 -44.84
N ASP A 614 6.76 -34.95 -44.94
CA ASP A 614 7.70 -35.11 -43.82
C ASP A 614 7.96 -33.77 -43.06
N LEU A 615 7.35 -32.69 -43.49
CA LEU A 615 7.51 -31.36 -42.87
C LEU A 615 6.34 -31.10 -41.90
N ASN A 616 6.61 -30.37 -40.85
CA ASN A 616 5.57 -30.01 -39.87
C ASN A 616 4.58 -28.99 -40.44
N ASN A 617 3.34 -29.01 -39.93
CA ASN A 617 2.36 -27.97 -40.22
C ASN A 617 2.90 -26.57 -39.83
N GLY A 618 2.70 -25.60 -40.72
CA GLY A 618 3.17 -24.23 -40.46
C GLY A 618 3.38 -23.41 -41.73
N ILE A 619 3.99 -22.26 -41.56
CA ILE A 619 4.33 -21.32 -42.63
C ILE A 619 5.76 -21.58 -43.08
N TYR A 620 5.95 -21.71 -44.37
CA TYR A 620 7.23 -21.84 -45.07
C TYR A 620 7.34 -20.77 -46.16
N PHE A 621 8.50 -20.60 -46.72
CA PHE A 621 8.73 -19.65 -47.82
C PHE A 621 9.42 -20.36 -48.99
N ILE A 622 8.83 -20.27 -50.15
CA ILE A 622 9.44 -20.72 -51.39
C ILE A 622 10.21 -19.53 -51.98
N LYS A 623 11.52 -19.68 -52.07
CA LYS A 623 12.43 -18.71 -52.68
C LYS A 623 12.94 -19.24 -54.01
N VAL A 624 12.74 -18.43 -55.04
CA VAL A 624 13.23 -18.71 -56.41
C VAL A 624 14.24 -17.62 -56.76
N ALA A 625 15.49 -18.00 -57.03
CA ALA A 625 16.60 -17.08 -57.27
C ALA A 625 17.31 -17.41 -58.59
N SER A 626 17.59 -16.38 -59.37
CA SER A 626 18.47 -16.41 -60.53
C SER A 626 19.76 -15.62 -60.28
N ALA A 627 20.63 -15.49 -61.25
CA ALA A 627 21.86 -14.68 -61.18
C ALA A 627 21.57 -13.16 -60.95
N SER A 628 20.39 -12.69 -61.34
CA SER A 628 20.02 -11.26 -61.32
C SER A 628 18.73 -10.91 -60.56
N SER A 629 17.99 -11.92 -60.10
CA SER A 629 16.66 -11.69 -59.48
C SER A 629 16.35 -12.76 -58.43
N MET A 630 15.62 -12.37 -57.41
CA MET A 630 15.16 -13.26 -56.35
C MET A 630 13.70 -12.95 -55.99
N PHE A 631 12.88 -13.98 -55.86
CA PHE A 631 11.47 -13.91 -55.56
C PHE A 631 11.12 -14.87 -54.44
N THR A 632 10.22 -14.49 -53.54
CA THR A 632 9.80 -15.32 -52.42
C THR A 632 8.28 -15.27 -52.26
N LYS A 633 7.65 -16.45 -52.11
CA LYS A 633 6.21 -16.57 -51.81
C LYS A 633 5.95 -17.45 -50.59
N PRO A 634 4.98 -17.12 -49.75
CA PRO A 634 4.62 -17.97 -48.61
C PRO A 634 3.90 -19.22 -49.05
N LEU A 635 4.20 -20.33 -48.35
CA LEU A 635 3.54 -21.61 -48.45
C LEU A 635 2.98 -22.00 -47.07
N ILE A 636 1.74 -22.38 -47.01
CA ILE A 636 1.12 -22.92 -45.78
C ILE A 636 1.06 -24.45 -45.93
N LEU A 637 1.61 -25.20 -44.99
CA LEU A 637 1.46 -26.64 -44.88
C LEU A 637 0.40 -26.98 -43.83
N ALA A 638 -0.55 -27.79 -44.23
CA ALA A 638 -1.67 -28.23 -43.41
C ALA A 638 -2.01 -29.70 -43.77
N HIS A 639 -1.47 -30.65 -42.98
CA HIS A 639 -1.71 -32.08 -43.08
C HIS A 639 -2.94 -32.51 -42.28
#